data_554bbe6561a13bb77e131a07b827cf19
#
_entry.id   554bbe6561a13bb77e131a07b827cf19
#
_cell.length_a   1.000
_cell.length_b   1.000
_cell.length_c   1.000
_cell.angle_alpha   90.00
_cell.angle_beta   90.00
_cell.angle_gamma   90.00
#
_symmetry.space_group_name_H-M   'P 1'
#
loop_
_entity.id
_entity.type
_entity.pdbx_description
1 polymer ?
#
loop_
_entity_poly.entity_id
_entity_poly.type
_entity_poly.pdbx_seq_one_letter_code
_entity_poly.pdbx_strand_id
1 'polypeptide(L)'
;MKALQFSVSIPQWVALKAAGLVSHKPFYKGPLATVKLTDLPEPGLPTDEWVRVQSILCGFCASDLNLIFLKESASASPFTSFPCVIGHEVCGRVVEVGSGVSEVKTDDFVTLAPALNCAAREINPPCPACRQGMVANCENYAAGNLAPGMITGLCTDTGGGFAPYFVAHKSQVFKLPEETAPETGALIEPLTVGLQSVFGNMPQKKEKVLIIGGGVIGTMVLKAIRGLELDCHVTLSDPSTTAAESAKRAGADAVIRDGDLLANTVRLTGATRYKPMMGPDILMGGFARIYDTVGSPETLNMAMRCLAAGGTLSQIGIWHDVKLDLTPLWLKQQTIKGVYGCGYASYEGERMHVFDIALDMVGEGKVGLDGMVTHKYSLENFEEMIEVNLAKAKHRAVKTVVSFS
;
A
#
# COMPACT_ATOMS: atom_id res chain seq x y z
N MET A 1 6.03 25.94 -8.02
CA MET A 1 6.15 24.58 -8.61
C MET A 1 4.77 24.02 -8.94
N LYS A 2 4.63 23.30 -10.06
CA LYS A 2 3.39 22.57 -10.34
C LYS A 2 3.27 21.32 -9.46
N ALA A 3 2.08 21.08 -8.91
CA ALA A 3 1.80 19.93 -8.05
C ALA A 3 0.39 19.37 -8.34
N LEU A 4 0.21 18.05 -8.18
CA LEU A 4 -1.11 17.44 -8.27
C LEU A 4 -1.78 17.51 -6.89
N GLN A 5 -2.69 18.46 -6.75
CA GLN A 5 -3.36 18.78 -5.50
C GLN A 5 -4.74 18.14 -5.45
N PHE A 6 -5.05 17.45 -4.37
CA PHE A 6 -6.37 16.94 -4.03
C PHE A 6 -7.12 17.92 -3.13
N SER A 7 -8.39 18.14 -3.43
CA SER A 7 -9.31 18.90 -2.58
C SER A 7 -10.74 18.49 -2.86
N VAL A 8 -11.58 18.51 -1.84
CA VAL A 8 -13.01 18.26 -1.98
C VAL A 8 -13.81 19.04 -0.93
N SER A 9 -14.90 19.65 -1.35
CA SER A 9 -15.92 20.23 -0.47
C SER A 9 -17.15 19.32 -0.36
N ILE A 10 -17.97 19.49 0.68
CA ILE A 10 -19.19 18.69 0.86
C ILE A 10 -20.15 18.80 -0.36
N PRO A 11 -20.44 20.01 -0.89
CA PRO A 11 -21.27 20.12 -2.10
C PRO A 11 -20.68 19.39 -3.31
N GLN A 12 -19.34 19.51 -3.51
CA GLN A 12 -18.61 18.83 -4.58
C GLN A 12 -18.67 17.29 -4.40
N TRP A 13 -18.53 16.82 -3.17
CA TRP A 13 -18.64 15.39 -2.85
C TRP A 13 -20.02 14.83 -3.23
N VAL A 14 -21.11 15.50 -2.87
CA VAL A 14 -22.47 15.09 -3.22
C VAL A 14 -22.67 15.08 -4.74
N ALA A 15 -22.23 16.13 -5.44
CA ALA A 15 -22.33 16.23 -6.89
C ALA A 15 -21.55 15.11 -7.60
N LEU A 16 -20.32 14.82 -7.13
CA LEU A 16 -19.47 13.77 -7.70
C LEU A 16 -20.01 12.37 -7.43
N LYS A 17 -20.59 12.10 -6.25
CA LYS A 17 -21.25 10.81 -5.98
C LYS A 17 -22.42 10.56 -6.94
N ALA A 18 -23.21 11.58 -7.26
CA ALA A 18 -24.28 11.47 -8.25
C ALA A 18 -23.73 11.31 -9.69
N ALA A 19 -22.73 12.10 -10.08
CA ALA A 19 -22.10 12.02 -11.40
C ALA A 19 -21.39 10.68 -11.62
N GLY A 20 -20.79 10.13 -10.57
CA GLY A 20 -20.07 8.84 -10.56
C GLY A 20 -20.93 7.62 -10.90
N LEU A 21 -22.26 7.73 -10.78
CA LEU A 21 -23.19 6.69 -11.23
C LEU A 21 -23.22 6.55 -12.77
N VAL A 22 -22.80 7.59 -13.49
CA VAL A 22 -22.81 7.62 -14.96
C VAL A 22 -21.38 7.54 -15.51
N SER A 23 -20.45 8.28 -14.94
CA SER A 23 -19.06 8.35 -15.43
C SER A 23 -18.07 8.70 -14.32
N HIS A 24 -16.89 8.09 -14.38
CA HIS A 24 -15.78 8.43 -13.48
C HIS A 24 -14.99 9.69 -13.88
N LYS A 25 -15.16 10.18 -15.13
CA LYS A 25 -14.39 11.33 -15.65
C LYS A 25 -14.51 12.60 -14.80
N PRO A 26 -15.69 12.98 -14.25
CA PRO A 26 -15.82 14.19 -13.45
C PRO A 26 -14.93 14.24 -12.20
N PHE A 27 -14.44 13.10 -11.71
CA PHE A 27 -13.55 13.06 -10.54
C PHE A 27 -12.13 13.58 -10.82
N TYR A 28 -11.67 13.52 -12.07
CA TYR A 28 -10.31 13.94 -12.43
C TYR A 28 -10.24 14.87 -13.64
N LYS A 29 -11.40 15.19 -14.27
CA LYS A 29 -11.53 16.13 -15.41
C LYS A 29 -12.61 17.18 -15.16
N GLY A 30 -12.26 18.42 -15.50
CA GLY A 30 -13.22 19.53 -15.48
C GLY A 30 -13.39 20.20 -14.09
N PRO A 31 -14.42 21.04 -13.93
CA PRO A 31 -14.55 21.92 -12.76
C PRO A 31 -14.79 21.17 -11.44
N LEU A 32 -15.41 20.01 -11.49
CA LEU A 32 -15.70 19.19 -10.31
C LEU A 32 -14.55 18.26 -9.91
N ALA A 33 -13.44 18.23 -10.67
CA ALA A 33 -12.34 17.32 -10.39
C ALA A 33 -11.81 17.49 -8.98
N THR A 34 -11.58 16.36 -8.28
CA THR A 34 -10.99 16.31 -6.94
C THR A 34 -9.50 16.54 -6.95
N VAL A 35 -8.84 16.28 -8.09
CA VAL A 35 -7.41 16.51 -8.31
C VAL A 35 -7.20 17.51 -9.45
N LYS A 36 -6.27 18.42 -9.25
CA LYS A 36 -5.92 19.46 -10.23
C LYS A 36 -4.43 19.76 -10.16
N LEU A 37 -3.84 20.09 -11.31
CA LEU A 37 -2.53 20.74 -11.34
C LEU A 37 -2.66 22.15 -10.81
N THR A 38 -1.90 22.46 -9.76
CA THR A 38 -1.91 23.76 -9.07
C THR A 38 -0.49 24.27 -8.98
N ASP A 39 -0.30 25.56 -9.21
CA ASP A 39 0.98 26.23 -8.96
C ASP A 39 1.07 26.57 -7.47
N LEU A 40 2.03 25.98 -6.78
CA LEU A 40 2.28 26.14 -5.35
C LEU A 40 3.70 26.70 -5.11
N PRO A 41 3.94 27.40 -4.01
CA PRO A 41 5.31 27.70 -3.56
C PRO A 41 6.04 26.37 -3.24
N GLU A 42 7.37 26.42 -3.25
CA GLU A 42 8.16 25.34 -2.69
C GLU A 42 7.95 25.26 -1.16
N PRO A 43 7.82 24.06 -0.59
CA PRO A 43 7.62 23.93 0.85
C PRO A 43 8.90 24.28 1.62
N GLY A 44 8.75 25.10 2.68
CA GLY A 44 9.81 25.32 3.67
C GLY A 44 9.86 24.20 4.70
N LEU A 45 10.99 24.04 5.38
CA LEU A 45 11.12 23.06 6.46
C LEU A 45 10.23 23.45 7.65
N PRO A 46 9.36 22.54 8.15
CA PRO A 46 8.53 22.82 9.33
C PRO A 46 9.33 23.12 10.59
N THR A 47 10.41 22.35 10.82
CA THR A 47 11.37 22.54 11.92
C THR A 47 12.77 22.10 11.50
N ASP A 48 13.74 22.24 12.42
CA ASP A 48 15.14 21.80 12.21
C ASP A 48 15.30 20.29 12.03
N GLU A 49 14.29 19.50 12.33
CA GLU A 49 14.33 18.02 12.22
C GLU A 49 13.80 17.49 10.87
N TRP A 50 13.59 18.40 9.90
CA TRP A 50 13.03 18.06 8.59
C TRP A 50 14.06 18.23 7.47
N VAL A 51 13.76 17.57 6.36
CA VAL A 51 14.48 17.72 5.10
C VAL A 51 13.51 18.10 3.99
N ARG A 52 14.00 18.80 2.96
CA ARG A 52 13.30 18.96 1.70
C ARG A 52 13.85 17.98 0.69
N VAL A 53 12.96 17.23 0.06
CA VAL A 53 13.27 16.18 -0.90
C VAL A 53 12.76 16.61 -2.28
N GLN A 54 13.63 16.50 -3.28
CA GLN A 54 13.27 16.58 -4.69
C GLN A 54 12.76 15.20 -5.14
N SER A 55 11.53 15.13 -5.64
CA SER A 55 10.98 13.92 -6.23
C SER A 55 11.69 13.57 -7.52
N ILE A 56 12.13 12.32 -7.67
CA ILE A 56 12.65 11.76 -8.93
C ILE A 56 11.57 10.88 -9.56
N LEU A 57 11.04 9.94 -8.78
CA LEU A 57 9.88 9.12 -9.14
C LEU A 57 8.91 9.05 -7.98
N CYS A 58 7.62 9.07 -8.29
CA CYS A 58 6.58 8.76 -7.31
C CYS A 58 5.60 7.75 -7.88
N GLY A 59 5.42 6.63 -7.18
CA GLY A 59 4.46 5.58 -7.53
C GLY A 59 3.01 6.04 -7.36
N PHE A 60 2.15 5.63 -8.29
CA PHE A 60 0.70 5.83 -8.16
C PHE A 60 0.06 4.60 -7.51
N CYS A 61 -0.52 4.79 -6.34
CA CYS A 61 -1.12 3.75 -5.51
C CYS A 61 -2.61 3.58 -5.79
N ALA A 62 -3.15 2.42 -5.45
CA ALA A 62 -4.60 2.20 -5.45
C ALA A 62 -5.32 3.09 -4.41
N SER A 63 -4.67 3.46 -3.31
CA SER A 63 -5.19 4.42 -2.33
C SER A 63 -5.36 5.82 -2.92
N ASP A 64 -4.45 6.26 -3.82
CA ASP A 64 -4.62 7.53 -4.55
C ASP A 64 -5.89 7.49 -5.41
N LEU A 65 -6.15 6.37 -6.11
CA LEU A 65 -7.42 6.20 -6.83
C LEU A 65 -8.63 6.24 -5.90
N ASN A 66 -8.57 5.56 -4.77
CA ASN A 66 -9.66 5.55 -3.80
C ASN A 66 -9.95 6.96 -3.28
N LEU A 67 -8.90 7.73 -2.98
CA LEU A 67 -9.04 9.13 -2.57
C LEU A 67 -9.67 9.97 -3.70
N ILE A 68 -9.13 9.91 -4.93
CA ILE A 68 -9.61 10.66 -6.08
C ILE A 68 -11.10 10.37 -6.36
N PHE A 69 -11.51 9.10 -6.28
CA PHE A 69 -12.89 8.67 -6.51
C PHE A 69 -13.78 8.72 -5.27
N LEU A 70 -13.28 9.31 -4.17
CA LEU A 70 -14.02 9.44 -2.91
C LEU A 70 -14.54 8.10 -2.39
N LYS A 71 -13.73 7.04 -2.54
CA LYS A 71 -14.01 5.70 -2.05
C LYS A 71 -13.43 5.44 -0.67
N GLU A 72 -12.74 6.42 -0.08
CA GLU A 72 -12.27 6.34 1.30
C GLU A 72 -13.43 6.42 2.28
N SER A 73 -13.27 5.79 3.44
CA SER A 73 -14.26 5.88 4.52
C SER A 73 -14.35 7.32 5.04
N ALA A 74 -15.57 7.85 5.13
CA ALA A 74 -15.81 9.15 5.77
C ALA A 74 -15.31 9.20 7.22
N SER A 75 -15.21 8.04 7.90
CA SER A 75 -14.66 7.91 9.25
C SER A 75 -13.17 8.24 9.35
N ALA A 76 -12.43 8.18 8.23
CA ALA A 76 -11.01 8.55 8.18
C ALA A 76 -10.78 10.07 7.99
N SER A 77 -11.83 10.84 7.71
CA SER A 77 -11.72 12.28 7.44
C SER A 77 -11.04 13.11 8.54
N PRO A 78 -11.13 12.80 9.85
CA PRO A 78 -10.40 13.52 10.88
C PRO A 78 -8.87 13.36 10.80
N PHE A 79 -8.38 12.40 10.03
CA PHE A 79 -6.96 12.04 9.93
C PHE A 79 -6.34 12.46 8.61
N THR A 80 -6.95 13.42 7.92
CA THR A 80 -6.46 14.04 6.67
C THR A 80 -6.78 15.53 6.69
N SER A 81 -5.96 16.33 6.02
CA SER A 81 -6.21 17.75 5.83
C SER A 81 -6.15 18.12 4.34
N PHE A 82 -7.01 19.04 3.93
CA PHE A 82 -7.16 19.46 2.55
C PHE A 82 -7.07 20.99 2.42
N PRO A 83 -6.57 21.51 1.27
CA PRO A 83 -6.02 20.80 0.13
C PRO A 83 -4.66 20.18 0.43
N CYS A 84 -4.34 19.01 -0.16
CA CYS A 84 -3.02 18.38 -0.01
C CYS A 84 -2.47 17.93 -1.36
N VAL A 85 -1.16 17.91 -1.49
CA VAL A 85 -0.47 17.28 -2.62
C VAL A 85 -0.37 15.80 -2.34
N ILE A 86 -0.87 14.94 -3.23
CA ILE A 86 -0.89 13.49 -3.05
C ILE A 86 0.41 12.81 -3.49
N GLY A 87 0.52 11.48 -3.29
CA GLY A 87 1.68 10.66 -3.62
C GLY A 87 2.59 10.39 -2.42
N HIS A 88 2.86 9.10 -2.15
CA HIS A 88 3.57 8.65 -0.95
C HIS A 88 4.59 7.54 -1.21
N GLU A 89 4.68 6.99 -2.42
CA GLU A 89 5.64 5.96 -2.82
C GLU A 89 6.82 6.63 -3.56
N VAL A 90 7.73 7.23 -2.82
CA VAL A 90 8.69 8.19 -3.37
C VAL A 90 10.10 7.62 -3.43
N CYS A 91 10.78 7.91 -4.54
CA CYS A 91 12.22 7.93 -4.67
C CYS A 91 12.66 9.36 -5.00
N GLY A 92 13.59 9.91 -4.25
CA GLY A 92 13.99 11.31 -4.37
C GLY A 92 15.42 11.60 -3.93
N ARG A 93 15.78 12.87 -3.99
CA ARG A 93 17.10 13.38 -3.56
C ARG A 93 16.92 14.48 -2.52
N VAL A 94 17.68 14.43 -1.45
CA VAL A 94 17.67 15.48 -0.42
C VAL A 94 18.29 16.74 -1.00
N VAL A 95 17.58 17.88 -0.92
CA VAL A 95 18.07 19.17 -1.43
C VAL A 95 18.28 20.21 -0.34
N GLU A 96 17.68 20.02 0.84
CA GLU A 96 17.86 20.87 2.00
C GLU A 96 17.76 20.03 3.27
N VAL A 97 18.57 20.34 4.26
CA VAL A 97 18.66 19.58 5.52
C VAL A 97 18.58 20.55 6.69
N GLY A 98 17.64 20.32 7.60
CA GLY A 98 17.52 21.07 8.84
C GLY A 98 18.69 20.79 9.81
N SER A 99 19.01 21.72 10.68
CA SER A 99 20.18 21.63 11.57
C SER A 99 20.12 20.49 12.59
N GLY A 100 18.93 19.94 12.86
CA GLY A 100 18.69 18.80 13.76
C GLY A 100 18.76 17.44 13.08
N VAL A 101 19.11 17.36 11.78
CA VAL A 101 19.20 16.12 11.00
C VAL A 101 20.64 15.72 10.80
N SER A 102 20.99 14.50 11.18
CA SER A 102 22.33 13.91 11.02
C SER A 102 22.34 12.64 10.16
N GLU A 103 21.18 12.06 9.93
CA GLU A 103 21.00 10.75 9.28
C GLU A 103 21.23 10.81 7.77
N VAL A 104 20.96 11.97 7.18
CA VAL A 104 21.11 12.23 5.75
C VAL A 104 21.71 13.61 5.51
N LYS A 105 22.26 13.84 4.33
CA LYS A 105 22.82 15.12 3.87
C LYS A 105 22.27 15.48 2.49
N THR A 106 22.51 16.72 2.08
CA THR A 106 22.23 17.17 0.71
C THR A 106 22.87 16.24 -0.32
N ASP A 107 22.16 15.97 -1.38
CA ASP A 107 22.45 15.05 -2.47
C ASP A 107 22.30 13.54 -2.14
N ASP A 108 21.99 13.17 -0.90
CA ASP A 108 21.67 11.77 -0.60
C ASP A 108 20.42 11.32 -1.36
N PHE A 109 20.52 10.12 -1.93
CA PHE A 109 19.42 9.44 -2.62
C PHE A 109 18.56 8.69 -1.60
N VAL A 110 17.24 8.87 -1.62
CA VAL A 110 16.37 8.46 -0.52
C VAL A 110 15.03 7.89 -0.98
N THR A 111 14.45 7.04 -0.14
CA THR A 111 13.05 6.64 -0.19
C THR A 111 12.33 7.09 1.08
N LEU A 112 10.99 7.04 1.08
CA LEU A 112 10.15 7.62 2.12
C LEU A 112 9.29 6.57 2.82
N ALA A 113 9.41 6.48 4.16
CA ALA A 113 8.37 5.89 5.01
C ALA A 113 7.28 6.95 5.27
N PRO A 114 6.10 6.86 4.67
CA PRO A 114 5.19 8.02 4.62
C PRO A 114 4.49 8.34 5.93
N ALA A 115 4.52 7.48 6.96
CA ALA A 115 3.75 7.64 8.20
C ALA A 115 4.13 8.92 8.98
N LEU A 116 3.14 9.76 9.27
CA LEU A 116 3.27 10.97 10.10
C LEU A 116 2.97 10.62 11.57
N ASN A 117 3.92 9.93 12.18
CA ASN A 117 3.84 9.40 13.54
C ASN A 117 4.18 10.46 14.62
N CYS A 118 4.25 10.05 15.90
CA CYS A 118 4.59 10.95 17.01
C CYS A 118 5.94 11.65 16.83
N ALA A 119 6.96 11.00 16.22
CA ALA A 119 8.25 11.64 15.98
C ALA A 119 8.12 12.79 14.98
N ALA A 120 7.49 12.54 13.81
CA ALA A 120 7.24 13.58 12.82
C ALA A 120 6.33 14.72 13.33
N ARG A 121 5.49 14.44 14.33
CA ARG A 121 4.59 15.41 14.96
C ARG A 121 5.16 16.05 16.23
N GLU A 122 6.42 15.75 16.56
CA GLU A 122 7.12 16.26 17.75
C GLU A 122 6.34 16.03 19.06
N ILE A 123 5.67 14.89 19.16
CA ILE A 123 4.90 14.51 20.35
C ILE A 123 5.75 13.63 21.27
N ASN A 124 6.01 14.15 22.47
CA ASN A 124 6.76 13.46 23.52
C ASN A 124 5.99 13.53 24.86
N PRO A 125 5.72 12.40 25.55
CA PRO A 125 6.10 11.03 25.16
C PRO A 125 5.28 10.51 23.96
N PRO A 126 5.82 9.57 23.18
CA PRO A 126 5.09 8.94 22.08
C PRO A 126 3.86 8.16 22.57
N CYS A 127 2.84 8.04 21.74
CA CYS A 127 1.63 7.24 22.02
C CYS A 127 1.97 5.73 22.19
N PRO A 128 1.06 4.94 22.80
CA PRO A 128 1.27 3.51 23.01
C PRO A 128 1.65 2.74 21.73
N ALA A 129 0.97 3.01 20.60
CA ALA A 129 1.26 2.37 19.33
C ALA A 129 2.68 2.67 18.85
N CYS A 130 3.11 3.94 18.85
CA CYS A 130 4.48 4.33 18.45
C CYS A 130 5.55 3.70 19.36
N ARG A 131 5.33 3.63 20.68
CA ARG A 131 6.25 2.96 21.61
C ARG A 131 6.40 1.46 21.31
N GLN A 132 5.34 0.82 20.83
CA GLN A 132 5.36 -0.58 20.41
C GLN A 132 5.97 -0.79 19.01
N GLY A 133 6.35 0.30 18.30
CA GLY A 133 6.89 0.24 16.93
C GLY A 133 5.82 0.17 15.85
N MET A 134 4.56 0.34 16.20
CA MET A 134 3.44 0.43 15.25
C MET A 134 3.30 1.88 14.77
N VAL A 135 4.36 2.42 14.16
CA VAL A 135 4.46 3.84 13.83
C VAL A 135 3.46 4.28 12.75
N ALA A 136 3.07 3.38 11.85
CA ALA A 136 2.02 3.62 10.86
C ALA A 136 0.60 3.53 11.45
N ASN A 137 0.45 3.21 12.75
CA ASN A 137 -0.82 3.15 13.46
C ASN A 137 -0.82 4.15 14.62
N CYS A 138 -0.18 5.30 14.43
CA CYS A 138 -0.07 6.35 15.43
C CYS A 138 -1.47 6.80 15.92
N GLU A 139 -1.62 6.98 17.23
CA GLU A 139 -2.89 7.43 17.83
C GLU A 139 -3.06 8.96 17.74
N ASN A 140 -2.05 9.69 17.22
CA ASN A 140 -1.98 11.15 17.22
C ASN A 140 -1.98 11.78 15.81
N TYR A 141 -2.69 11.19 14.86
CA TYR A 141 -2.72 11.69 13.46
C TYR A 141 -3.26 13.11 13.28
N ALA A 142 -3.96 13.65 14.28
CA ALA A 142 -4.53 14.99 14.25
C ALA A 142 -4.01 15.89 15.38
N ALA A 143 -2.93 15.49 16.06
CA ALA A 143 -2.32 16.24 17.16
C ALA A 143 -0.87 16.63 16.81
N GLY A 144 -0.24 17.45 17.66
CA GLY A 144 1.14 17.91 17.51
C GLY A 144 1.25 19.14 16.60
N ASN A 145 2.44 19.32 16.02
CA ASN A 145 2.81 20.50 15.25
C ASN A 145 2.36 20.50 13.78
N LEU A 146 1.78 19.40 13.29
CA LEU A 146 1.29 19.26 11.92
C LEU A 146 -0.24 19.28 11.86
N ALA A 147 -0.78 19.76 10.76
CA ALA A 147 -2.18 19.55 10.41
C ALA A 147 -2.54 18.06 10.40
N PRO A 148 -3.83 17.68 10.56
CA PRO A 148 -4.25 16.29 10.49
C PRO A 148 -3.71 15.60 9.23
N GLY A 149 -3.16 14.39 9.40
CA GLY A 149 -2.61 13.59 8.29
C GLY A 149 -2.02 12.29 8.79
N MET A 150 -2.41 11.17 8.19
CA MET A 150 -1.86 9.84 8.50
C MET A 150 -0.48 9.66 7.87
N ILE A 151 -0.31 10.19 6.66
CA ILE A 151 0.89 10.00 5.85
C ILE A 151 1.22 11.28 5.07
N THR A 152 2.45 11.44 4.66
CA THR A 152 2.86 12.36 3.59
C THR A 152 2.00 12.08 2.35
N GLY A 153 1.47 13.14 1.72
CA GLY A 153 0.46 12.99 0.66
C GLY A 153 -0.99 13.10 1.13
N LEU A 154 -1.23 13.11 2.45
CA LEU A 154 -2.55 13.33 3.07
C LEU A 154 -2.52 14.40 4.17
N CYS A 155 -1.49 15.25 4.18
CA CYS A 155 -1.30 16.36 5.11
C CYS A 155 -0.97 17.64 4.33
N THR A 156 -1.63 18.76 4.69
CA THR A 156 -1.39 20.07 4.03
C THR A 156 0.04 20.55 4.22
N ASP A 157 0.69 20.20 5.33
CA ASP A 157 1.96 20.80 5.74
C ASP A 157 3.18 20.08 5.15
N THR A 158 3.01 18.84 4.67
CA THR A 158 4.15 18.03 4.18
C THR A 158 4.29 18.03 2.67
N GLY A 159 3.21 18.34 1.95
CA GLY A 159 3.14 18.06 0.52
C GLY A 159 3.07 16.55 0.26
N GLY A 160 3.54 16.13 -0.92
CA GLY A 160 3.54 14.74 -1.36
C GLY A 160 4.34 14.56 -2.64
N GLY A 161 4.59 13.30 -3.02
CA GLY A 161 5.48 12.93 -4.11
C GLY A 161 5.00 13.32 -5.52
N PHE A 162 3.73 13.75 -5.69
CA PHE A 162 3.27 14.29 -6.97
C PHE A 162 3.47 15.81 -7.05
N ALA A 163 4.63 16.26 -6.58
CA ALA A 163 5.22 17.57 -6.76
C ALA A 163 6.74 17.45 -6.92
N PRO A 164 7.41 18.45 -7.53
CA PRO A 164 8.87 18.44 -7.63
C PRO A 164 9.57 18.41 -6.27
N TYR A 165 8.97 19.03 -5.24
CA TYR A 165 9.50 19.06 -3.89
C TYR A 165 8.43 18.83 -2.85
N PHE A 166 8.80 18.14 -1.77
CA PHE A 166 8.02 17.96 -0.56
C PHE A 166 8.95 17.94 0.65
N VAL A 167 8.39 17.96 1.86
CA VAL A 167 9.19 17.86 3.10
C VAL A 167 8.91 16.56 3.83
N ALA A 168 9.95 16.03 4.45
CA ALA A 168 9.88 14.81 5.25
C ALA A 168 10.67 15.00 6.56
N HIS A 169 10.15 14.45 7.65
CA HIS A 169 10.86 14.41 8.92
C HIS A 169 11.99 13.36 8.85
N LYS A 170 13.09 13.58 9.56
CA LYS A 170 14.25 12.66 9.58
C LYS A 170 13.88 11.19 9.83
N SER A 171 12.84 10.92 10.65
CA SER A 171 12.35 9.56 10.92
C SER A 171 11.62 8.89 9.75
N GLN A 172 11.32 9.62 8.69
CA GLN A 172 10.65 9.12 7.50
C GLN A 172 11.61 8.80 6.35
N VAL A 173 12.84 9.29 6.40
CA VAL A 173 13.78 9.27 5.27
C VAL A 173 14.75 8.11 5.44
N PHE A 174 14.84 7.26 4.42
CA PHE A 174 15.73 6.11 4.36
C PHE A 174 16.66 6.25 3.16
N LYS A 175 17.96 6.18 3.44
CA LYS A 175 19.00 6.36 2.42
C LYS A 175 19.05 5.14 1.51
N LEU A 176 19.07 5.38 0.20
CA LEU A 176 19.30 4.40 -0.84
C LEU A 176 20.77 4.39 -1.25
N PRO A 177 21.36 3.24 -1.60
CA PRO A 177 22.62 3.20 -2.33
C PRO A 177 22.53 4.04 -3.61
N GLU A 178 23.62 4.74 -3.96
CA GLU A 178 23.64 5.66 -5.11
C GLU A 178 23.37 4.96 -6.45
N GLU A 179 23.75 3.69 -6.56
CA GLU A 179 23.52 2.83 -7.71
C GLU A 179 22.09 2.26 -7.80
N THR A 180 21.24 2.51 -6.81
CA THR A 180 19.86 2.02 -6.83
C THR A 180 19.08 2.67 -7.97
N ALA A 181 18.47 1.86 -8.82
CA ALA A 181 17.59 2.39 -9.85
C ALA A 181 16.39 3.15 -9.22
N PRO A 182 16.02 4.33 -9.73
CA PRO A 182 14.89 5.11 -9.19
C PRO A 182 13.58 4.31 -9.10
N GLU A 183 13.35 3.39 -10.04
CA GLU A 183 12.20 2.50 -10.03
C GLU A 183 12.20 1.57 -8.82
N THR A 184 13.36 1.05 -8.45
CA THR A 184 13.53 0.23 -7.26
C THR A 184 13.27 1.06 -6.01
N GLY A 185 13.82 2.28 -5.94
CA GLY A 185 13.60 3.20 -4.81
C GLY A 185 12.12 3.52 -4.57
N ALA A 186 11.35 3.76 -5.64
CA ALA A 186 9.90 4.01 -5.57
C ALA A 186 9.07 2.75 -5.22
N LEU A 187 9.66 1.56 -5.28
CA LEU A 187 9.00 0.29 -4.96
C LEU A 187 9.34 -0.22 -3.54
N ILE A 188 10.24 0.45 -2.81
CA ILE A 188 10.56 0.06 -1.43
C ILE A 188 9.35 0.20 -0.52
N GLU A 189 8.59 1.31 -0.60
CA GLU A 189 7.39 1.48 0.21
C GLU A 189 6.37 0.35 0.00
N PRO A 190 5.93 0.02 -1.23
CA PRO A 190 5.05 -1.13 -1.45
C PRO A 190 5.63 -2.48 -0.98
N LEU A 191 6.96 -2.68 -1.07
CA LEU A 191 7.61 -3.88 -0.54
C LEU A 191 7.47 -3.95 0.98
N THR A 192 7.60 -2.82 1.69
CA THR A 192 7.44 -2.80 3.15
C THR A 192 6.03 -3.18 3.58
N VAL A 193 5.00 -2.82 2.82
CA VAL A 193 3.62 -3.27 3.06
C VAL A 193 3.51 -4.79 2.91
N GLY A 194 4.16 -5.36 1.88
CA GLY A 194 4.25 -6.82 1.70
C GLY A 194 4.96 -7.51 2.87
N LEU A 195 6.12 -7.02 3.27
CA LEU A 195 6.90 -7.54 4.42
C LEU A 195 6.11 -7.44 5.72
N GLN A 196 5.52 -6.28 6.02
CA GLN A 196 4.71 -6.09 7.23
C GLN A 196 3.52 -7.06 7.27
N SER A 197 2.91 -7.32 6.11
CA SER A 197 1.83 -8.30 6.00
C SER A 197 2.31 -9.71 6.37
N VAL A 198 3.49 -10.09 5.88
CA VAL A 198 4.10 -11.42 6.15
C VAL A 198 4.53 -11.52 7.61
N PHE A 199 5.23 -10.52 8.18
CA PHE A 199 5.58 -10.51 9.61
C PHE A 199 4.35 -10.58 10.51
N GLY A 200 3.24 -9.95 10.09
CA GLY A 200 1.97 -9.99 10.82
C GLY A 200 1.24 -11.34 10.77
N ASN A 201 1.52 -12.18 9.79
CA ASN A 201 0.83 -13.46 9.54
C ASN A 201 1.80 -14.47 8.90
N MET A 202 2.94 -14.67 9.54
CA MET A 202 4.04 -15.46 8.97
C MET A 202 3.64 -16.91 8.74
N PRO A 203 3.80 -17.43 7.51
CA PRO A 203 3.60 -18.84 7.22
C PRO A 203 4.56 -19.73 7.99
N GLN A 204 4.06 -20.85 8.48
CA GLN A 204 4.88 -21.90 9.07
C GLN A 204 5.37 -22.87 7.98
N LYS A 205 6.38 -23.66 8.35
CA LYS A 205 6.98 -24.66 7.44
C LYS A 205 5.92 -25.58 6.84
N LYS A 206 5.94 -25.73 5.50
CA LYS A 206 5.03 -26.54 4.69
C LYS A 206 3.56 -26.10 4.70
N GLU A 207 3.22 -24.96 5.28
CA GLU A 207 1.87 -24.42 5.17
C GLU A 207 1.51 -24.10 3.72
N LYS A 208 0.22 -24.21 3.42
CA LYS A 208 -0.37 -23.77 2.15
C LYS A 208 -0.93 -22.36 2.33
N VAL A 209 -0.45 -21.46 1.51
CA VAL A 209 -0.73 -20.02 1.54
C VAL A 209 -1.51 -19.62 0.30
N LEU A 210 -2.50 -18.75 0.46
CA LEU A 210 -3.22 -18.13 -0.65
C LEU A 210 -3.01 -16.61 -0.62
N ILE A 211 -2.64 -16.04 -1.75
CA ILE A 211 -2.65 -14.60 -1.99
C ILE A 211 -3.81 -14.30 -2.95
N ILE A 212 -4.75 -13.46 -2.55
CA ILE A 212 -5.87 -12.99 -3.37
C ILE A 212 -5.52 -11.60 -3.91
N GLY A 213 -5.47 -11.47 -5.23
CA GLY A 213 -5.02 -10.29 -5.96
C GLY A 213 -3.53 -10.37 -6.34
N GLY A 214 -3.24 -10.31 -7.64
CA GLY A 214 -1.89 -10.34 -8.23
C GLY A 214 -1.39 -8.95 -8.66
N GLY A 215 -1.93 -7.89 -8.07
CA GLY A 215 -1.44 -6.52 -8.23
C GLY A 215 -0.07 -6.31 -7.57
N VAL A 216 0.33 -5.04 -7.45
CA VAL A 216 1.63 -4.68 -6.83
C VAL A 216 1.74 -5.30 -5.44
N ILE A 217 0.77 -5.07 -4.55
CA ILE A 217 0.85 -5.55 -3.16
C ILE A 217 0.87 -7.08 -3.07
N GLY A 218 0.02 -7.79 -3.84
CA GLY A 218 0.05 -9.26 -3.84
C GLY A 218 1.39 -9.83 -4.36
N THR A 219 1.98 -9.16 -5.34
CA THR A 219 3.33 -9.48 -5.81
C THR A 219 4.39 -9.20 -4.74
N MET A 220 4.26 -8.10 -3.97
CA MET A 220 5.18 -7.78 -2.87
C MET A 220 5.05 -8.77 -1.71
N VAL A 221 3.84 -9.21 -1.36
CA VAL A 221 3.64 -10.29 -0.36
C VAL A 221 4.34 -11.58 -0.82
N LEU A 222 4.17 -11.97 -2.08
CA LEU A 222 4.84 -13.15 -2.64
C LEU A 222 6.37 -13.01 -2.59
N LYS A 223 6.90 -11.86 -3.03
CA LYS A 223 8.33 -11.57 -3.00
C LYS A 223 8.88 -11.55 -1.56
N ALA A 224 8.14 -10.99 -0.61
CA ALA A 224 8.49 -11.01 0.81
C ALA A 224 8.57 -12.46 1.35
N ILE A 225 7.59 -13.32 1.05
CA ILE A 225 7.61 -14.74 1.44
C ILE A 225 8.85 -15.44 0.87
N ARG A 226 9.18 -15.21 -0.41
CA ARG A 226 10.35 -15.83 -1.06
C ARG A 226 11.67 -15.26 -0.57
N GLY A 227 11.76 -13.93 -0.41
CA GLY A 227 12.96 -13.27 0.10
C GLY A 227 13.28 -13.62 1.56
N LEU A 228 12.25 -13.91 2.38
CA LEU A 228 12.40 -14.46 3.74
C LEU A 228 12.67 -15.98 3.75
N GLU A 229 12.82 -16.61 2.59
CA GLU A 229 13.12 -18.04 2.41
C GLU A 229 12.15 -18.98 3.15
N LEU A 230 10.86 -18.58 3.27
CA LEU A 230 9.86 -19.37 3.98
C LEU A 230 9.50 -20.62 3.21
N ASP A 231 9.71 -21.80 3.82
CA ASP A 231 9.36 -23.11 3.27
C ASP A 231 7.83 -23.33 3.32
N CYS A 232 7.11 -22.70 2.38
CA CYS A 232 5.67 -22.81 2.25
C CYS A 232 5.23 -22.87 0.78
N HIS A 233 4.05 -23.45 0.53
CA HIS A 233 3.46 -23.52 -0.81
C HIS A 233 2.55 -22.31 -1.04
N VAL A 234 2.93 -21.44 -1.96
CA VAL A 234 2.18 -20.19 -2.24
C VAL A 234 1.36 -20.33 -3.52
N THR A 235 0.05 -20.17 -3.36
CA THR A 235 -0.91 -20.04 -4.46
C THR A 235 -1.30 -18.56 -4.59
N LEU A 236 -1.29 -18.02 -5.81
CA LEU A 236 -1.82 -16.68 -6.09
C LEU A 236 -3.08 -16.77 -6.96
N SER A 237 -4.13 -16.05 -6.58
CA SER A 237 -5.41 -15.99 -7.30
C SER A 237 -5.62 -14.61 -7.89
N ASP A 238 -5.67 -14.50 -9.22
CA ASP A 238 -5.99 -13.27 -9.96
C ASP A 238 -6.46 -13.62 -11.38
N PRO A 239 -7.56 -13.04 -11.90
CA PRO A 239 -8.06 -13.32 -13.24
C PRO A 239 -7.17 -12.76 -14.37
N SER A 240 -6.31 -11.79 -14.07
CA SER A 240 -5.44 -11.13 -15.06
C SER A 240 -4.31 -12.03 -15.55
N THR A 241 -4.13 -12.11 -16.87
CA THR A 241 -2.98 -12.81 -17.47
C THR A 241 -1.66 -12.19 -17.05
N THR A 242 -1.59 -10.85 -17.03
CA THR A 242 -0.39 -10.11 -16.62
C THR A 242 -0.02 -10.41 -15.17
N ALA A 243 -1.01 -10.42 -14.27
CA ALA A 243 -0.80 -10.76 -12.86
C ALA A 243 -0.32 -12.22 -12.70
N ALA A 244 -0.92 -13.15 -13.44
CA ALA A 244 -0.54 -14.57 -13.41
C ALA A 244 0.91 -14.80 -13.89
N GLU A 245 1.32 -14.13 -14.96
CA GLU A 245 2.70 -14.17 -15.46
C GLU A 245 3.69 -13.57 -14.47
N SER A 246 3.32 -12.42 -13.85
CA SER A 246 4.12 -11.79 -12.80
C SER A 246 4.28 -12.70 -11.58
N ALA A 247 3.19 -13.32 -11.12
CA ALA A 247 3.21 -14.25 -9.99
C ALA A 247 4.12 -15.46 -10.23
N LYS A 248 4.07 -16.05 -11.43
CA LYS A 248 4.97 -17.14 -11.80
C LYS A 248 6.44 -16.73 -11.76
N ARG A 249 6.77 -15.55 -12.33
CA ARG A 249 8.14 -15.02 -12.28
C ARG A 249 8.59 -14.71 -10.85
N ALA A 250 7.67 -14.29 -9.97
CA ALA A 250 7.95 -14.02 -8.57
C ALA A 250 7.99 -15.29 -7.68
N GLY A 251 7.82 -16.49 -8.26
CA GLY A 251 7.99 -17.75 -7.56
C GLY A 251 6.71 -18.33 -6.92
N ALA A 252 5.50 -18.02 -7.43
CA ALA A 252 4.28 -18.72 -7.01
C ALA A 252 4.32 -20.19 -7.45
N ASP A 253 3.99 -21.11 -6.53
CA ASP A 253 3.91 -22.55 -6.84
C ASP A 253 2.67 -22.89 -7.65
N ALA A 254 1.59 -22.14 -7.46
CA ALA A 254 0.36 -22.29 -8.23
C ALA A 254 -0.28 -20.94 -8.51
N VAL A 255 -1.00 -20.83 -9.64
CA VAL A 255 -1.78 -19.65 -10.00
C VAL A 255 -3.20 -20.06 -10.38
N ILE A 256 -4.19 -19.40 -9.79
CA ILE A 256 -5.61 -19.56 -10.08
C ILE A 256 -6.06 -18.34 -10.86
N ARG A 257 -6.51 -18.56 -12.11
CA ARG A 257 -7.00 -17.47 -12.99
C ARG A 257 -8.52 -17.50 -13.18
N ASP A 258 -9.10 -18.64 -13.06
CA ASP A 258 -10.50 -18.92 -13.35
C ASP A 258 -11.31 -19.23 -12.09
N GLY A 259 -12.53 -18.81 -12.17
CA GLY A 259 -13.57 -18.44 -11.24
C GLY A 259 -13.92 -19.32 -10.05
N ASP A 260 -13.72 -20.61 -10.00
CA ASP A 260 -14.13 -21.39 -8.82
C ASP A 260 -12.97 -21.55 -7.82
N LEU A 261 -12.77 -20.50 -7.00
CA LEU A 261 -11.75 -20.54 -5.95
C LEU A 261 -12.02 -21.66 -4.92
N LEU A 262 -13.29 -22.01 -4.65
CA LEU A 262 -13.61 -23.13 -3.75
C LEU A 262 -13.16 -24.47 -4.34
N ALA A 263 -13.45 -24.75 -5.62
CA ALA A 263 -13.00 -25.97 -6.28
C ALA A 263 -11.47 -26.06 -6.33
N ASN A 264 -10.79 -24.96 -6.65
CA ASN A 264 -9.35 -24.90 -6.63
C ASN A 264 -8.77 -25.10 -5.22
N THR A 265 -9.42 -24.54 -4.18
CA THR A 265 -9.03 -24.77 -2.79
C THR A 265 -9.13 -26.26 -2.42
N VAL A 266 -10.23 -26.92 -2.79
CA VAL A 266 -10.37 -28.39 -2.59
C VAL A 266 -9.22 -29.14 -3.25
N ARG A 267 -8.95 -28.88 -4.53
CA ARG A 267 -7.89 -29.52 -5.32
C ARG A 267 -6.50 -29.31 -4.71
N LEU A 268 -6.19 -28.09 -4.27
CA LEU A 268 -4.84 -27.72 -3.80
C LEU A 268 -4.60 -28.10 -2.34
N THR A 269 -5.64 -28.08 -1.50
CA THR A 269 -5.48 -28.29 -0.05
C THR A 269 -5.99 -29.62 0.45
N GLY A 270 -6.85 -30.32 -0.32
CA GLY A 270 -7.55 -31.50 0.13
C GLY A 270 -8.75 -31.19 1.03
N ALA A 271 -9.23 -29.94 1.03
CA ALA A 271 -10.41 -29.53 1.79
C ALA A 271 -11.67 -30.28 1.32
N THR A 272 -12.60 -30.51 2.24
CA THR A 272 -13.90 -31.11 1.92
C THR A 272 -14.94 -30.03 1.71
N ARG A 273 -15.68 -30.10 0.60
CA ARG A 273 -16.74 -29.16 0.24
C ARG A 273 -18.12 -29.69 0.65
N TYR A 274 -18.86 -28.90 1.41
CA TYR A 274 -20.21 -29.22 1.86
C TYR A 274 -21.20 -28.25 1.23
N LYS A 275 -22.28 -28.81 0.68
CA LYS A 275 -23.41 -28.03 0.12
C LYS A 275 -24.47 -27.84 1.19
N PRO A 276 -24.80 -26.62 1.60
CA PRO A 276 -25.92 -26.37 2.50
C PRO A 276 -27.25 -26.49 1.75
N MET A 277 -28.35 -26.59 2.49
CA MET A 277 -29.69 -26.54 1.88
C MET A 277 -29.96 -25.18 1.23
N MET A 278 -29.41 -24.10 1.78
CA MET A 278 -29.49 -22.74 1.24
C MET A 278 -28.17 -22.00 1.49
N GLY A 279 -27.82 -21.08 0.59
CA GLY A 279 -26.62 -20.28 0.69
C GLY A 279 -25.38 -20.90 0.01
N PRO A 280 -24.23 -20.23 0.11
CA PRO A 280 -23.00 -20.68 -0.54
C PRO A 280 -22.35 -21.84 0.18
N ASP A 281 -21.62 -22.66 -0.59
CA ASP A 281 -20.90 -23.81 -0.09
C ASP A 281 -19.87 -23.44 1.00
N ILE A 282 -19.62 -24.38 1.91
CA ILE A 282 -18.60 -24.26 2.96
C ILE A 282 -17.51 -25.32 2.79
N LEU A 283 -16.27 -24.94 3.04
CA LEU A 283 -15.14 -25.86 3.07
C LEU A 283 -14.71 -26.16 4.50
N MET A 284 -14.42 -27.43 4.77
CA MET A 284 -13.68 -27.85 5.96
C MET A 284 -12.27 -28.22 5.53
N GLY A 285 -11.25 -27.64 6.17
CA GLY A 285 -9.89 -27.55 5.66
C GLY A 285 -9.70 -26.25 4.85
N GLY A 286 -8.62 -26.15 4.08
CA GLY A 286 -8.29 -24.99 3.27
C GLY A 286 -6.85 -24.51 3.44
N PHE A 287 -6.58 -23.25 3.11
CA PHE A 287 -5.27 -22.61 3.29
C PHE A 287 -5.05 -22.23 4.74
N ALA A 288 -3.84 -22.39 5.26
CA ALA A 288 -3.50 -22.00 6.63
C ALA A 288 -3.39 -20.47 6.77
N ARG A 289 -2.88 -19.80 5.76
CA ARG A 289 -2.70 -18.36 5.69
C ARG A 289 -3.30 -17.80 4.41
N ILE A 290 -4.03 -16.70 4.52
CA ILE A 290 -4.53 -15.97 3.35
C ILE A 290 -4.13 -14.50 3.48
N TYR A 291 -3.71 -13.91 2.37
CA TYR A 291 -3.44 -12.48 2.22
C TYR A 291 -4.40 -11.93 1.17
N ASP A 292 -5.41 -11.17 1.62
CA ASP A 292 -6.35 -10.51 0.72
C ASP A 292 -5.88 -9.07 0.42
N THR A 293 -5.33 -8.88 -0.77
CA THR A 293 -4.83 -7.59 -1.25
C THR A 293 -5.86 -6.81 -2.06
N VAL A 294 -7.05 -7.38 -2.25
CA VAL A 294 -8.20 -6.75 -2.93
C VAL A 294 -9.16 -6.12 -1.91
N GLY A 295 -9.57 -6.89 -0.91
CA GLY A 295 -10.38 -6.45 0.22
C GLY A 295 -11.86 -6.23 -0.07
N SER A 296 -12.36 -6.63 -1.26
CA SER A 296 -13.77 -6.48 -1.59
C SER A 296 -14.66 -7.39 -0.74
N PRO A 297 -15.99 -7.10 -0.63
CA PRO A 297 -16.94 -8.00 0.04
C PRO A 297 -16.88 -9.42 -0.49
N GLU A 298 -16.68 -9.59 -1.80
CA GLU A 298 -16.58 -10.88 -2.47
C GLU A 298 -15.31 -11.63 -2.07
N THR A 299 -14.15 -10.95 -2.12
CA THR A 299 -12.87 -11.59 -1.78
C THR A 299 -12.78 -11.94 -0.31
N LEU A 300 -13.28 -11.09 0.59
CA LEU A 300 -13.32 -11.36 2.04
C LEU A 300 -14.19 -12.57 2.39
N ASN A 301 -15.43 -12.61 1.88
CA ASN A 301 -16.32 -13.75 2.09
C ASN A 301 -15.72 -15.03 1.52
N MET A 302 -15.08 -14.95 0.35
CA MET A 302 -14.43 -16.09 -0.27
C MET A 302 -13.18 -16.55 0.51
N ALA A 303 -12.36 -15.60 0.97
CA ALA A 303 -11.18 -15.88 1.79
C ALA A 303 -11.55 -16.65 3.07
N MET A 304 -12.58 -16.20 3.82
CA MET A 304 -13.05 -16.93 5.01
C MET A 304 -13.48 -18.35 4.71
N ARG A 305 -14.11 -18.60 3.53
CA ARG A 305 -14.51 -19.96 3.13
C ARG A 305 -13.30 -20.83 2.81
N CYS A 306 -12.28 -20.27 2.15
CA CYS A 306 -11.06 -20.96 1.74
C CYS A 306 -10.04 -21.13 2.88
N LEU A 307 -10.16 -20.38 3.97
CA LEU A 307 -9.26 -20.43 5.12
C LEU A 307 -9.55 -21.67 5.97
N ALA A 308 -8.51 -22.35 6.43
CA ALA A 308 -8.58 -23.53 7.28
C ALA A 308 -9.08 -23.19 8.71
N ALA A 309 -9.37 -24.23 9.51
CA ALA A 309 -9.61 -24.06 10.94
C ALA A 309 -8.35 -23.54 11.65
N GLY A 310 -8.51 -22.55 12.53
CA GLY A 310 -7.40 -21.85 13.19
C GLY A 310 -6.54 -20.98 12.25
N GLY A 311 -6.91 -20.87 10.98
CA GLY A 311 -6.15 -20.09 10.00
C GLY A 311 -6.27 -18.59 10.23
N THR A 312 -5.34 -17.83 9.62
CA THR A 312 -5.31 -16.36 9.71
C THR A 312 -5.44 -15.73 8.33
N LEU A 313 -6.35 -14.76 8.21
CA LEU A 313 -6.57 -13.91 7.06
C LEU A 313 -5.98 -12.52 7.32
N SER A 314 -5.01 -12.09 6.53
CA SER A 314 -4.54 -10.71 6.50
C SER A 314 -5.36 -9.90 5.50
N GLN A 315 -6.07 -8.89 6.00
CA GLN A 315 -6.79 -7.90 5.23
C GLN A 315 -5.86 -6.73 4.92
N ILE A 316 -5.44 -6.63 3.66
CA ILE A 316 -4.49 -5.61 3.20
C ILE A 316 -5.21 -4.63 2.26
N GLY A 317 -6.08 -5.15 1.38
CA GLY A 317 -6.92 -4.31 0.51
C GLY A 317 -7.85 -3.42 1.35
N ILE A 318 -7.90 -2.14 1.00
CA ILE A 318 -8.68 -1.13 1.74
C ILE A 318 -10.11 -1.10 1.21
N TRP A 319 -11.06 -1.37 2.09
CA TRP A 319 -12.50 -1.26 1.85
C TRP A 319 -13.22 -0.86 3.14
N HIS A 320 -14.38 -0.21 3.08
CA HIS A 320 -15.03 0.31 4.28
C HIS A 320 -16.35 -0.41 4.62
N ASP A 321 -17.29 -0.49 3.71
CA ASP A 321 -18.60 -1.09 3.99
C ASP A 321 -18.71 -2.48 3.37
N VAL A 322 -18.58 -3.53 4.21
CA VAL A 322 -18.65 -4.92 3.74
C VAL A 322 -19.72 -5.70 4.49
N LYS A 323 -20.54 -6.45 3.74
CA LYS A 323 -21.44 -7.45 4.31
C LYS A 323 -20.71 -8.79 4.35
N LEU A 324 -20.51 -9.32 5.57
CA LEU A 324 -19.81 -10.57 5.82
C LEU A 324 -20.76 -11.67 6.32
N ASP A 325 -20.57 -12.89 5.81
CA ASP A 325 -21.09 -14.11 6.43
C ASP A 325 -20.04 -14.62 7.42
N LEU A 326 -20.30 -14.43 8.71
CA LEU A 326 -19.36 -14.81 9.77
C LEU A 326 -19.40 -16.31 10.14
N THR A 327 -20.23 -17.12 9.46
CA THR A 327 -20.30 -18.56 9.73
C THR A 327 -18.93 -19.26 9.66
N PRO A 328 -18.11 -19.05 8.60
CA PRO A 328 -16.78 -19.67 8.58
C PRO A 328 -15.86 -19.17 9.72
N LEU A 329 -15.97 -17.90 10.12
CA LEU A 329 -15.13 -17.31 11.15
C LEU A 329 -15.28 -18.02 12.49
N TRP A 330 -16.52 -18.12 13.01
CA TRP A 330 -16.76 -18.76 14.30
C TRP A 330 -16.68 -20.28 14.23
N LEU A 331 -17.18 -20.91 13.15
CA LEU A 331 -17.17 -22.36 12.99
C LEU A 331 -15.75 -22.93 12.91
N LYS A 332 -14.83 -22.22 12.28
CA LYS A 332 -13.44 -22.64 12.08
C LYS A 332 -12.45 -21.92 12.99
N GLN A 333 -12.91 -21.12 13.94
CA GLN A 333 -12.07 -20.33 14.88
C GLN A 333 -10.98 -19.55 14.13
N GLN A 334 -11.37 -18.85 13.08
CA GLN A 334 -10.44 -18.10 12.23
C GLN A 334 -10.07 -16.76 12.87
N THR A 335 -8.92 -16.22 12.47
CA THR A 335 -8.49 -14.86 12.81
C THR A 335 -8.51 -13.98 11.56
N ILE A 336 -9.09 -12.78 11.65
CA ILE A 336 -8.96 -11.73 10.62
C ILE A 336 -8.12 -10.62 11.22
N LYS A 337 -7.05 -10.23 10.51
CA LYS A 337 -6.09 -9.21 10.93
C LYS A 337 -5.97 -8.13 9.89
N GLY A 338 -6.24 -6.88 10.25
CA GLY A 338 -5.98 -5.71 9.40
C GLY A 338 -4.47 -5.46 9.27
N VAL A 339 -4.05 -4.96 8.11
CA VAL A 339 -2.69 -4.50 7.84
C VAL A 339 -2.76 -3.09 7.25
N TYR A 340 -2.02 -2.16 7.85
CA TYR A 340 -1.92 -0.78 7.36
C TYR A 340 -0.50 -0.26 7.54
N GLY A 341 0.12 0.20 6.45
CA GLY A 341 1.48 0.73 6.44
C GLY A 341 2.52 -0.25 6.96
N CYS A 342 3.58 0.28 7.53
CA CYS A 342 4.65 -0.51 8.12
C CYS A 342 5.17 0.15 9.41
N GLY A 343 5.91 -0.63 10.20
CA GLY A 343 6.53 -0.19 11.43
C GLY A 343 7.79 -1.00 11.70
N TYR A 344 7.93 -1.50 12.93
CA TYR A 344 9.06 -2.34 13.32
C TYR A 344 8.65 -3.82 13.33
N ALA A 345 9.57 -4.68 12.97
CA ALA A 345 9.44 -6.14 13.03
C ALA A 345 10.68 -6.77 13.64
N SER A 346 10.56 -8.03 14.09
CA SER A 346 11.71 -8.84 14.49
C SER A 346 12.25 -9.54 13.25
N TYR A 347 13.50 -9.27 12.88
CA TYR A 347 14.19 -9.87 11.76
C TYR A 347 15.60 -10.25 12.20
N GLU A 348 16.02 -11.51 11.95
CA GLU A 348 17.33 -12.06 12.34
C GLU A 348 17.70 -11.86 13.83
N GLY A 349 16.68 -11.83 14.69
CA GLY A 349 16.84 -11.66 16.15
C GLY A 349 16.86 -10.21 16.62
N GLU A 350 16.85 -9.24 15.72
CA GLU A 350 16.86 -7.81 16.02
C GLU A 350 15.50 -7.17 15.73
N ARG A 351 15.22 -6.05 16.39
CA ARG A 351 14.03 -5.24 16.13
C ARG A 351 14.40 -4.11 15.17
N MET A 352 14.02 -4.25 13.91
CA MET A 352 14.35 -3.32 12.83
C MET A 352 13.12 -2.63 12.28
N HIS A 353 13.30 -1.44 11.73
CA HIS A 353 12.24 -0.82 10.91
C HIS A 353 12.11 -1.59 9.59
N VAL A 354 10.88 -1.84 9.14
CA VAL A 354 10.64 -2.68 7.95
C VAL A 354 11.22 -2.07 6.67
N PHE A 355 11.47 -0.74 6.64
CA PHE A 355 12.22 -0.11 5.55
C PHE A 355 13.69 -0.56 5.51
N ASP A 356 14.35 -0.64 6.66
CA ASP A 356 15.75 -1.14 6.73
C ASP A 356 15.80 -2.59 6.25
N ILE A 357 14.86 -3.43 6.72
CA ILE A 357 14.76 -4.83 6.26
C ILE A 357 14.55 -4.90 4.73
N ALA A 358 13.69 -4.05 4.19
CA ALA A 358 13.42 -4.02 2.74
C ALA A 358 14.68 -3.61 1.96
N LEU A 359 15.41 -2.61 2.44
CA LEU A 359 16.66 -2.14 1.82
C LEU A 359 17.74 -3.21 1.86
N ASP A 360 17.93 -3.88 3.00
CA ASP A 360 18.89 -4.99 3.15
C ASP A 360 18.54 -6.14 2.20
N MET A 361 17.27 -6.55 2.15
CA MET A 361 16.82 -7.65 1.27
C MET A 361 16.98 -7.34 -0.22
N VAL A 362 16.77 -6.09 -0.62
CA VAL A 362 17.00 -5.64 -2.00
C VAL A 362 18.49 -5.55 -2.29
N GLY A 363 19.27 -4.96 -1.39
CA GLY A 363 20.73 -4.83 -1.51
C GLY A 363 21.46 -6.18 -1.58
N GLU A 364 20.99 -7.17 -0.83
CA GLU A 364 21.50 -8.54 -0.85
C GLU A 364 20.99 -9.39 -2.02
N GLY A 365 20.10 -8.84 -2.85
CA GLY A 365 19.50 -9.56 -3.99
C GLY A 365 18.47 -10.61 -3.60
N LYS A 366 18.05 -10.68 -2.31
CA LYS A 366 16.97 -11.57 -1.83
C LYS A 366 15.61 -11.21 -2.45
N VAL A 367 15.41 -9.93 -2.77
CA VAL A 367 14.20 -9.42 -3.43
C VAL A 367 14.56 -8.55 -4.63
N GLY A 368 14.27 -9.03 -5.84
CA GLY A 368 14.39 -8.23 -7.07
C GLY A 368 13.09 -7.48 -7.37
N LEU A 369 13.17 -6.19 -7.74
CA LEU A 369 12.02 -5.33 -8.06
C LEU A 369 11.98 -4.90 -9.53
N ASP A 370 12.93 -5.35 -10.35
CA ASP A 370 13.07 -4.98 -11.75
C ASP A 370 11.83 -5.32 -12.58
N GLY A 371 11.52 -4.42 -13.52
CA GLY A 371 10.41 -4.61 -14.47
C GLY A 371 9.02 -4.46 -13.87
N MET A 372 8.88 -4.08 -12.60
CA MET A 372 7.57 -3.83 -11.99
C MET A 372 7.02 -2.44 -12.34
N VAL A 373 7.86 -1.43 -12.49
CA VAL A 373 7.45 -0.14 -13.06
C VAL A 373 7.31 -0.32 -14.58
N THR A 374 6.07 -0.26 -15.07
CA THR A 374 5.74 -0.52 -16.48
C THR A 374 5.41 0.74 -17.27
N HIS A 375 4.98 1.81 -16.60
CA HIS A 375 4.55 3.05 -17.24
C HIS A 375 5.06 4.25 -16.46
N LYS A 376 5.64 5.22 -17.15
CA LYS A 376 6.09 6.50 -16.60
C LYS A 376 5.33 7.63 -17.26
N TYR A 377 4.91 8.60 -16.46
CA TYR A 377 4.18 9.78 -16.91
C TYR A 377 4.86 11.03 -16.39
N SER A 378 4.80 12.12 -17.14
CA SER A 378 5.01 13.44 -16.56
C SER A 378 3.80 13.82 -15.71
N LEU A 379 3.96 14.76 -14.79
CA LEU A 379 2.89 15.21 -13.92
C LEU A 379 1.68 15.76 -14.72
N GLU A 380 1.93 16.39 -15.87
CA GLU A 380 0.91 16.94 -16.76
C GLU A 380 0.01 15.83 -17.37
N ASN A 381 0.53 14.61 -17.50
CA ASN A 381 -0.20 13.48 -18.06
C ASN A 381 -0.91 12.63 -17.00
N PHE A 382 -1.19 13.21 -15.81
CA PHE A 382 -1.85 12.50 -14.70
C PHE A 382 -3.22 11.92 -15.07
N GLU A 383 -3.98 12.57 -15.96
CA GLU A 383 -5.29 12.08 -16.40
C GLU A 383 -5.14 10.75 -17.17
N GLU A 384 -4.17 10.64 -18.08
CA GLU A 384 -3.86 9.40 -18.79
C GLU A 384 -3.38 8.31 -17.81
N MET A 385 -2.54 8.68 -16.84
CA MET A 385 -2.10 7.76 -15.79
C MET A 385 -3.30 7.19 -15.01
N ILE A 386 -4.30 8.03 -14.65
CA ILE A 386 -5.53 7.58 -13.99
C ILE A 386 -6.30 6.61 -14.89
N GLU A 387 -6.48 6.93 -16.18
CA GLU A 387 -7.19 6.07 -17.14
C GLU A 387 -6.52 4.70 -17.30
N VAL A 388 -5.19 4.65 -17.36
CA VAL A 388 -4.43 3.40 -17.41
C VAL A 388 -4.61 2.59 -16.12
N ASN A 389 -4.60 3.24 -14.95
CA ASN A 389 -4.81 2.57 -13.67
C ASN A 389 -6.23 2.04 -13.47
N LEU A 390 -7.24 2.65 -14.10
CA LEU A 390 -8.61 2.12 -14.14
C LEU A 390 -8.75 0.87 -15.03
N ALA A 391 -7.84 0.68 -15.98
CA ALA A 391 -7.89 -0.38 -16.97
C ALA A 391 -6.57 -1.16 -17.07
N LYS A 392 -5.90 -1.42 -15.92
CA LYS A 392 -4.55 -2.04 -15.85
C LYS A 392 -4.39 -3.28 -16.72
N ALA A 393 -5.37 -4.18 -16.71
CA ALA A 393 -5.31 -5.42 -17.50
C ALA A 393 -5.24 -5.14 -19.01
N LYS A 394 -6.02 -4.15 -19.50
CA LYS A 394 -6.02 -3.71 -20.90
C LYS A 394 -4.66 -3.15 -21.32
N HIS A 395 -4.05 -2.36 -20.46
CA HIS A 395 -2.76 -1.70 -20.71
C HIS A 395 -1.56 -2.53 -20.27
N ARG A 396 -1.77 -3.72 -19.70
CA ARG A 396 -0.71 -4.57 -19.11
C ARG A 396 0.11 -3.81 -18.05
N ALA A 397 -0.53 -2.87 -17.37
CA ALA A 397 0.11 -2.05 -16.36
C ALA A 397 0.23 -2.80 -15.03
N VAL A 398 1.42 -2.83 -14.46
CA VAL A 398 1.69 -3.33 -13.11
C VAL A 398 1.78 -2.13 -12.16
N LYS A 399 2.83 -1.32 -12.29
CA LYS A 399 3.02 -0.08 -11.54
C LYS A 399 3.21 1.08 -12.50
N THR A 400 2.48 2.15 -12.25
CA THR A 400 2.66 3.44 -12.93
C THR A 400 3.32 4.43 -11.99
N VAL A 401 4.15 5.32 -12.51
CA VAL A 401 4.85 6.34 -11.73
C VAL A 401 4.79 7.70 -12.42
N VAL A 402 4.83 8.77 -11.63
CA VAL A 402 5.16 10.11 -12.11
C VAL A 402 6.66 10.28 -12.08
N SER A 403 7.24 10.81 -13.15
CA SER A 403 8.67 11.10 -13.30
C SER A 403 8.90 12.60 -13.36
N PHE A 404 9.88 13.07 -12.60
CA PHE A 404 10.34 14.46 -12.52
C PHE A 404 11.75 14.60 -13.12
N SER A 405 11.95 14.02 -14.28
CA SER A 405 13.23 14.13 -15.03
C SER A 405 13.42 15.50 -15.65
#